data_fde56cb8f5666153017d2f856f913b00
#
_entry.id   fde56cb8f5666153017d2f856f913b00
#
_cell.length_a   1.000
_cell.length_b   1.000
_cell.length_c   1.000
_cell.angle_alpha   90.00
_cell.angle_beta   90.00
_cell.angle_gamma   90.00
#
_symmetry.space_group_name_H-M   'P 1'
#
loop_
_entity.id
_entity.type
_entity.pdbx_description
1 polymer ?
#
loop_
_entity_poly.entity_id
_entity_poly.type
_entity_poly.pdbx_seq_one_letter_code
_entity_poly.pdbx_strand_id
1 'polypeptide(L)'
;MSELLNDKLNLDILEHICSGAGVEVNISLLSNAFKRHRNTIKQHVQDLYDHNILNKPIYPFMWLYQEFPLLVVARADLPKSEEINRFFSTDEHIFAAFFVRDEEYNTLLIEYHKDLFAYGEWRNMIVEQNKIPPRQQRYPTHSLFFSTKHIMKYQPHSPILTLEDKIMAGEEPAINDLKINNLSFQILKKLMLGEGIRTNENILAEKLKVHRKTIERRIEALLKAGIISSPVCRFPKFFVPPNHILVYYLLEIHWSKEKLLSAVKFDHHIPFAVESGMGRYNLLLFGVFSSVEEHFAWEANFENRFPGCIGAMKKIYLSPKMTASIDQQKVSLGIIKHRRANLGLATKNGAMQ
;
A
#
# COMPACT_ATOMS: atom_id res chain seq x y z
N MET A 1 1.77 -16.41 -17.77
CA MET A 1 2.14 -15.31 -16.83
C MET A 1 3.63 -15.02 -16.83
N SER A 2 4.51 -16.02 -16.71
CA SER A 2 5.97 -15.83 -16.83
C SER A 2 6.40 -15.18 -18.15
N GLU A 3 5.74 -15.49 -19.25
CA GLU A 3 6.07 -14.96 -20.59
C GLU A 3 5.85 -13.45 -20.70
N LEU A 4 4.76 -12.91 -20.17
CA LEU A 4 4.50 -11.46 -20.20
C LEU A 4 5.54 -10.65 -19.41
N LEU A 5 6.04 -11.19 -18.30
CA LEU A 5 7.11 -10.56 -17.52
C LEU A 5 8.52 -10.86 -18.07
N ASN A 6 8.63 -11.64 -19.15
CA ASN A 6 9.86 -11.84 -19.90
C ASN A 6 9.92 -10.91 -21.14
N ASP A 7 8.81 -10.28 -21.51
CA ASP A 7 8.77 -9.33 -22.62
C ASP A 7 9.37 -7.99 -22.19
N LYS A 8 10.35 -7.52 -22.95
CA LYS A 8 11.07 -6.27 -22.68
C LYS A 8 10.12 -5.07 -22.67
N LEU A 9 9.18 -4.99 -23.63
CA LEU A 9 8.28 -3.85 -23.74
C LEU A 9 7.32 -3.80 -22.57
N ASN A 10 6.83 -4.95 -22.10
CA ASN A 10 6.03 -5.03 -20.89
C ASN A 10 6.78 -4.54 -19.66
N LEU A 11 8.03 -4.94 -19.49
CA LEU A 11 8.88 -4.46 -18.40
C LEU A 11 9.14 -2.95 -18.49
N ASP A 12 9.39 -2.43 -19.71
CA ASP A 12 9.56 -0.98 -19.93
C ASP A 12 8.28 -0.20 -19.59
N ILE A 13 7.10 -0.72 -19.93
CA ILE A 13 5.80 -0.14 -19.59
C ILE A 13 5.60 -0.15 -18.07
N LEU A 14 5.84 -1.29 -17.41
CA LEU A 14 5.68 -1.44 -15.97
C LEU A 14 6.65 -0.52 -15.20
N GLU A 15 7.91 -0.44 -15.62
CA GLU A 15 8.91 0.44 -15.02
C GLU A 15 8.46 1.90 -15.12
N HIS A 16 7.98 2.33 -16.29
CA HIS A 16 7.48 3.69 -16.49
C HIS A 16 6.28 4.02 -15.60
N ILE A 17 5.34 3.09 -15.48
CA ILE A 17 4.16 3.25 -14.62
C ILE A 17 4.58 3.31 -13.15
N CYS A 18 5.44 2.40 -12.70
CA CYS A 18 5.88 2.30 -11.31
C CYS A 18 6.84 3.43 -10.91
N SER A 19 7.59 4.03 -11.83
CA SER A 19 8.51 5.15 -11.55
C SER A 19 7.79 6.46 -11.19
N GLY A 20 6.50 6.49 -11.25
CA GLY A 20 5.74 7.66 -10.85
C GLY A 20 5.28 8.56 -11.99
N ALA A 21 5.77 8.33 -13.19
CA ALA A 21 5.41 9.12 -14.36
C ALA A 21 3.98 8.88 -14.86
N GLY A 22 3.32 7.82 -14.37
CA GLY A 22 1.97 7.48 -14.81
C GLY A 22 1.06 7.04 -13.68
N VAL A 23 0.12 7.87 -13.31
CA VAL A 23 -1.06 7.46 -12.54
C VAL A 23 -2.09 6.87 -13.49
N GLU A 24 -1.97 7.22 -14.76
CA GLU A 24 -2.77 6.71 -15.86
C GLU A 24 -1.86 6.10 -16.92
N VAL A 25 -2.25 4.95 -17.45
CA VAL A 25 -1.63 4.42 -18.66
C VAL A 25 -2.01 5.33 -19.84
N ASN A 26 -1.25 6.36 -20.03
CA ASN A 26 -1.40 7.22 -21.20
C ASN A 26 -0.75 6.56 -22.41
N ILE A 27 -1.58 5.87 -23.21
CA ILE A 27 -1.12 5.14 -24.42
C ILE A 27 -0.34 6.03 -25.38
N SER A 28 -0.73 7.29 -25.53
CA SER A 28 -0.04 8.23 -26.41
C SER A 28 1.35 8.59 -25.88
N LEU A 29 1.45 8.85 -24.57
CA LEU A 29 2.74 9.15 -23.93
C LEU A 29 3.68 7.95 -24.00
N LEU A 30 3.19 6.75 -23.68
CA LEU A 30 3.97 5.51 -23.78
C LEU A 30 4.40 5.20 -25.22
N SER A 31 3.50 5.43 -26.20
CA SER A 31 3.79 5.29 -27.64
C SER A 31 4.97 6.17 -28.05
N ASN A 32 4.95 7.42 -27.62
CA ASN A 32 6.03 8.38 -27.89
C ASN A 32 7.32 8.01 -27.16
N ALA A 33 7.23 7.68 -25.88
CA ALA A 33 8.38 7.33 -25.05
C ALA A 33 9.13 6.10 -25.56
N PHE A 34 8.39 5.09 -26.01
CA PHE A 34 8.99 3.83 -26.49
C PHE A 34 9.13 3.75 -28.02
N LYS A 35 8.73 4.79 -28.74
CA LYS A 35 8.76 4.84 -30.23
C LYS A 35 8.07 3.60 -30.84
N ARG A 36 6.90 3.26 -30.32
CA ARG A 36 6.08 2.14 -30.76
C ARG A 36 4.72 2.63 -31.22
N HIS A 37 4.11 1.88 -32.14
CA HIS A 37 2.77 2.21 -32.60
C HIS A 37 1.77 2.15 -31.45
N ARG A 38 0.80 3.09 -31.44
CA ARG A 38 -0.20 3.21 -30.38
C ARG A 38 -0.99 1.90 -30.14
N ASN A 39 -1.33 1.18 -31.22
CA ASN A 39 -2.05 -0.09 -31.10
C ASN A 39 -1.20 -1.18 -30.41
N THR A 40 0.11 -1.21 -30.68
CA THR A 40 1.03 -2.13 -30.00
C THR A 40 1.05 -1.86 -28.49
N ILE A 41 1.22 -0.60 -28.08
CA ILE A 41 1.21 -0.23 -26.67
C ILE A 41 -0.15 -0.57 -26.04
N LYS A 42 -1.26 -0.29 -26.74
CA LYS A 42 -2.60 -0.60 -26.25
C LYS A 42 -2.78 -2.10 -26.00
N GLN A 43 -2.29 -2.94 -26.91
CA GLN A 43 -2.36 -4.40 -26.76
C GLN A 43 -1.56 -4.87 -25.55
N HIS A 44 -0.29 -4.48 -25.42
CA HIS A 44 0.53 -4.85 -24.27
C HIS A 44 -0.08 -4.42 -22.93
N VAL A 45 -0.61 -3.21 -22.87
CA VAL A 45 -1.31 -2.73 -21.67
C VAL A 45 -2.57 -3.54 -21.39
N GLN A 46 -3.33 -3.91 -22.42
CA GLN A 46 -4.53 -4.74 -22.25
C GLN A 46 -4.15 -6.13 -21.75
N ASP A 47 -3.11 -6.74 -22.32
CA ASP A 47 -2.61 -8.05 -21.87
C ASP A 47 -2.17 -8.02 -20.39
N LEU A 48 -1.51 -6.93 -19.95
CA LEU A 48 -1.14 -6.73 -18.54
C LEU A 48 -2.37 -6.63 -17.62
N TYR A 49 -3.47 -6.01 -18.10
CA TYR A 49 -4.74 -5.96 -17.36
C TYR A 49 -5.43 -7.31 -17.32
N ASP A 50 -5.54 -7.99 -18.45
CA ASP A 50 -6.27 -9.26 -18.58
C ASP A 50 -5.62 -10.37 -17.75
N HIS A 51 -4.31 -10.28 -17.55
CA HIS A 51 -3.55 -11.20 -16.69
C HIS A 51 -3.39 -10.70 -15.25
N ASN A 52 -4.10 -9.64 -14.88
CA ASN A 52 -4.06 -9.05 -13.54
C ASN A 52 -2.64 -8.64 -13.06
N ILE A 53 -1.72 -8.34 -13.98
CA ILE A 53 -0.41 -7.78 -13.65
C ILE A 53 -0.55 -6.30 -13.31
N LEU A 54 -1.46 -5.60 -14.00
CA LEU A 54 -1.91 -4.25 -13.69
C LEU A 54 -3.37 -4.25 -13.26
N ASN A 55 -3.72 -3.41 -12.31
CA ASN A 55 -5.10 -3.13 -11.93
C ASN A 55 -5.58 -1.81 -12.52
N LYS A 56 -6.90 -1.72 -12.72
CA LYS A 56 -7.59 -0.44 -12.98
C LYS A 56 -8.19 0.07 -11.66
N PRO A 57 -7.78 1.22 -11.17
CA PRO A 57 -6.76 2.13 -11.64
C PRO A 57 -5.36 1.59 -11.39
N ILE A 58 -4.43 2.09 -12.15
CA ILE A 58 -3.09 1.58 -12.33
C ILE A 58 -2.27 1.69 -11.04
N TYR A 59 -2.47 0.73 -10.18
CA TYR A 59 -1.46 0.35 -9.22
C TYR A 59 -0.84 -0.95 -9.69
N PRO A 60 0.49 -1.11 -9.57
CA PRO A 60 1.09 -2.42 -9.71
C PRO A 60 0.40 -3.31 -8.69
N PHE A 61 -0.33 -4.30 -9.18
CA PHE A 61 -1.04 -5.21 -8.31
C PHE A 61 -0.04 -6.15 -7.64
N MET A 62 -0.44 -6.67 -6.49
CA MET A 62 0.34 -7.61 -5.67
C MET A 62 0.85 -8.85 -6.43
N TRP A 63 0.37 -9.10 -7.64
CA TRP A 63 0.92 -10.13 -8.53
C TRP A 63 2.37 -9.91 -8.94
N LEU A 64 2.85 -8.68 -9.00
CA LEU A 64 4.27 -8.42 -9.19
C LEU A 64 5.09 -8.99 -8.03
N TYR A 65 4.51 -9.09 -6.86
CA TYR A 65 5.14 -9.67 -5.68
C TYR A 65 5.24 -11.19 -5.69
N GLN A 66 4.81 -11.87 -6.76
CA GLN A 66 5.11 -13.29 -6.94
C GLN A 66 6.61 -13.58 -7.04
N GLU A 67 7.37 -12.61 -7.50
CA GLU A 67 8.83 -12.68 -7.50
C GLU A 67 9.39 -12.54 -6.06
N PHE A 68 8.63 -11.86 -5.17
CA PHE A 68 8.94 -11.69 -3.77
C PHE A 68 7.78 -12.22 -2.90
N PRO A 69 7.58 -13.55 -2.87
CA PRO A 69 6.44 -14.15 -2.21
C PRO A 69 6.50 -14.14 -0.68
N LEU A 70 7.66 -13.79 -0.10
CA LEU A 70 7.86 -13.71 1.33
C LEU A 70 7.57 -12.29 1.82
N LEU A 71 6.54 -12.14 2.64
CA LEU A 71 6.24 -10.92 3.40
C LEU A 71 6.86 -11.05 4.78
N VAL A 72 7.76 -10.15 5.12
CA VAL A 72 8.41 -10.09 6.43
C VAL A 72 7.89 -8.89 7.20
N VAL A 73 7.51 -9.13 8.44
CA VAL A 73 7.21 -8.08 9.39
C VAL A 73 8.29 -8.08 10.46
N ALA A 74 9.16 -7.09 10.40
CA ALA A 74 10.30 -6.98 11.29
C ALA A 74 10.11 -5.84 12.31
N ARG A 75 10.43 -6.12 13.56
CA ARG A 75 10.52 -5.12 14.63
C ARG A 75 11.98 -4.91 15.00
N ALA A 76 12.38 -3.68 15.08
CA ALA A 76 13.75 -3.30 15.33
C ALA A 76 13.84 -2.08 16.25
N ASP A 77 14.99 -1.91 16.86
CA ASP A 77 15.35 -0.71 17.59
C ASP A 77 16.39 0.08 16.78
N LEU A 78 15.95 1.10 16.06
CA LEU A 78 16.76 1.88 15.13
C LEU A 78 16.82 3.36 15.54
N PRO A 79 17.95 4.06 15.29
CA PRO A 79 18.00 5.49 15.53
C PRO A 79 17.06 6.25 14.61
N LYS A 80 16.45 7.30 15.16
CA LYS A 80 15.64 8.25 14.36
C LYS A 80 16.58 9.27 13.73
N SER A 81 17.23 8.90 12.64
CA SER A 81 18.14 9.76 11.88
C SER A 81 17.68 9.95 10.44
N GLU A 82 18.18 10.99 9.80
CA GLU A 82 17.93 11.22 8.36
C GLU A 82 18.49 10.08 7.49
N GLU A 83 19.59 9.49 7.91
CA GLU A 83 20.21 8.36 7.23
C GLU A 83 19.30 7.13 7.23
N ILE A 84 18.71 6.79 8.38
CA ILE A 84 17.73 5.71 8.50
C ILE A 84 16.47 6.03 7.72
N ASN A 85 15.97 7.27 7.74
CA ASN A 85 14.82 7.67 6.92
C ASN A 85 15.13 7.54 5.43
N ARG A 86 16.32 7.93 5.00
CA ARG A 86 16.78 7.76 3.61
C ARG A 86 16.85 6.28 3.25
N PHE A 87 17.42 5.43 4.10
CA PHE A 87 17.45 3.99 3.93
C PHE A 87 16.04 3.43 3.75
N PHE A 88 15.08 3.75 4.63
CA PHE A 88 13.70 3.30 4.49
C PHE A 88 13.06 3.75 3.18
N SER A 89 13.39 4.92 2.67
CA SER A 89 12.82 5.46 1.44
C SER A 89 13.45 4.93 0.16
N THR A 90 14.69 4.42 0.22
CA THR A 90 15.44 4.01 -0.96
C THR A 90 15.59 2.49 -1.13
N ASP A 91 15.48 1.73 -0.04
CA ASP A 91 15.60 0.27 -0.11
C ASP A 91 14.40 -0.36 -0.82
N GLU A 92 14.67 -1.24 -1.79
CA GLU A 92 13.68 -1.81 -2.68
C GLU A 92 12.85 -2.94 -2.04
N HIS A 93 13.26 -3.46 -0.89
CA HIS A 93 12.54 -4.49 -0.15
C HIS A 93 11.54 -3.92 0.85
N ILE A 94 11.82 -2.73 1.39
CA ILE A 94 10.99 -2.11 2.42
C ILE A 94 9.73 -1.49 1.79
N PHE A 95 8.59 -2.14 2.01
CA PHE A 95 7.29 -1.64 1.59
C PHE A 95 6.81 -0.51 2.48
N ALA A 96 6.90 -0.69 3.80
CA ALA A 96 6.46 0.28 4.78
C ALA A 96 7.37 0.29 6.01
N ALA A 97 7.60 1.48 6.54
CA ALA A 97 8.38 1.70 7.75
C ALA A 97 7.64 2.68 8.67
N PHE A 98 7.52 2.30 9.93
CA PHE A 98 6.84 3.08 10.96
C PHE A 98 7.73 3.23 12.18
N PHE A 99 7.80 4.43 12.73
CA PHE A 99 8.29 4.59 14.10
C PHE A 99 7.13 4.26 15.06
N VAL A 100 7.41 3.38 16.00
CA VAL A 100 6.43 2.90 16.97
C VAL A 100 6.88 3.20 18.38
N ARG A 101 5.96 3.11 19.33
CA ARG A 101 6.25 3.11 20.76
C ARG A 101 5.80 1.77 21.32
N ASP A 102 6.68 0.79 21.18
CA ASP A 102 6.54 -0.53 21.81
C ASP A 102 7.54 -0.58 22.98
N GLU A 103 7.36 -1.48 23.92
CA GLU A 103 8.25 -1.64 25.08
C GLU A 103 9.67 -2.06 24.67
N GLU A 104 9.78 -2.85 23.59
CA GLU A 104 11.05 -3.43 23.17
C GLU A 104 11.62 -2.80 21.90
N TYR A 105 10.77 -2.24 21.01
CA TYR A 105 11.17 -1.80 19.68
C TYR A 105 10.58 -0.45 19.35
N ASN A 106 11.37 0.35 18.62
CA ASN A 106 10.93 1.67 18.17
C ASN A 106 10.57 1.74 16.69
N THR A 107 10.75 0.65 15.94
CA THR A 107 10.55 0.60 14.50
C THR A 107 9.84 -0.69 14.10
N LEU A 108 8.86 -0.55 13.22
CA LEU A 108 8.17 -1.64 12.53
C LEU A 108 8.44 -1.51 11.03
N LEU A 109 8.93 -2.57 10.41
CA LEU A 109 9.18 -2.68 8.99
C LEU A 109 8.29 -3.75 8.38
N ILE A 110 7.82 -3.50 7.16
CA ILE A 110 7.14 -4.47 6.33
C ILE A 110 7.93 -4.58 5.03
N GLU A 111 8.37 -5.76 4.74
CA GLU A 111 9.34 -6.05 3.70
C GLU A 111 8.86 -7.19 2.81
N TYR A 112 9.34 -7.20 1.55
CA TYR A 112 9.10 -8.28 0.59
C TYR A 112 10.41 -8.86 0.13
N HIS A 113 10.53 -10.18 0.19
CA HIS A 113 11.72 -10.92 -0.21
C HIS A 113 11.37 -12.13 -1.06
N LYS A 114 12.33 -12.62 -1.84
CA LYS A 114 12.17 -13.82 -2.67
C LYS A 114 11.92 -15.06 -1.80
N ASP A 115 12.74 -15.24 -0.79
CA ASP A 115 12.71 -16.35 0.15
C ASP A 115 13.48 -15.99 1.44
N LEU A 116 13.53 -16.92 2.38
CA LEU A 116 14.22 -16.74 3.66
C LEU A 116 15.74 -16.56 3.50
N PHE A 117 16.33 -17.15 2.49
CA PHE A 117 17.76 -17.02 2.21
C PHE A 117 18.07 -15.60 1.73
N ALA A 118 17.32 -15.12 0.73
CA ALA A 118 17.44 -13.75 0.23
C ALA A 118 17.19 -12.70 1.33
N TYR A 119 16.24 -12.95 2.23
CA TYR A 119 16.05 -12.11 3.42
C TYR A 119 17.29 -12.09 4.33
N GLY A 120 17.87 -13.25 4.58
CA GLY A 120 19.09 -13.37 5.39
C GLY A 120 20.28 -12.64 4.79
N GLU A 121 20.50 -12.77 3.47
CA GLU A 121 21.56 -12.05 2.75
C GLU A 121 21.34 -10.55 2.77
N TRP A 122 20.13 -10.09 2.48
CA TRP A 122 19.78 -8.67 2.55
C TRP A 122 20.02 -8.09 3.95
N ARG A 123 19.60 -8.80 5.00
CA ARG A 123 19.81 -8.41 6.39
C ARG A 123 21.30 -8.26 6.71
N ASN A 124 22.12 -9.25 6.35
CA ASN A 124 23.56 -9.23 6.58
C ASN A 124 24.24 -8.08 5.81
N MET A 125 23.87 -7.90 4.54
CA MET A 125 24.38 -6.81 3.72
C MET A 125 24.09 -5.43 4.34
N ILE A 126 22.90 -5.22 4.90
CA ILE A 126 22.54 -3.95 5.53
C ILE A 126 23.39 -3.71 6.78
N VAL A 127 23.60 -4.72 7.60
CA VAL A 127 24.45 -4.65 8.79
C VAL A 127 25.90 -4.36 8.37
N GLU A 128 26.45 -5.11 7.42
CA GLU A 128 27.83 -4.98 6.94
C GLU A 128 28.11 -3.63 6.28
N GLN A 129 27.17 -3.10 5.54
CA GLN A 129 27.32 -1.79 4.87
C GLN A 129 27.14 -0.60 5.81
N ASN A 130 27.10 -0.81 7.12
CA ASN A 130 26.89 0.24 8.14
C ASN A 130 25.61 1.08 7.90
N LYS A 131 24.67 0.57 7.11
CA LYS A 131 23.38 1.23 6.93
C LYS A 131 22.61 1.26 8.25
N ILE A 132 22.99 0.37 9.17
CA ILE A 132 22.49 0.32 10.54
C ILE A 132 23.69 0.41 11.47
N PRO A 133 23.69 1.33 12.43
CA PRO A 133 24.79 1.51 13.34
C PRO A 133 25.17 0.20 14.06
N PRO A 134 26.47 -0.16 14.15
CA PRO A 134 26.92 -1.43 14.73
C PRO A 134 26.51 -1.63 16.20
N ARG A 135 26.15 -0.56 16.88
CA ARG A 135 25.71 -0.61 18.29
C ARG A 135 24.31 -1.15 18.47
N GLN A 136 23.56 -1.28 17.39
CA GLN A 136 22.18 -1.78 17.46
C GLN A 136 22.16 -3.28 17.20
N GLN A 137 22.49 -4.03 18.23
CA GLN A 137 22.45 -5.49 18.23
C GLN A 137 21.05 -6.07 17.98
N ARG A 138 20.04 -5.22 17.85
CA ARG A 138 18.62 -5.63 17.76
C ARG A 138 18.00 -5.57 16.37
N TYR A 139 18.75 -5.24 15.34
CA TYR A 139 18.16 -5.18 13.98
C TYR A 139 18.45 -6.43 13.14
N PRO A 140 17.45 -6.90 12.43
CA PRO A 140 16.07 -7.01 12.86
C PRO A 140 15.98 -8.10 13.93
N THR A 141 15.47 -7.77 15.08
CA THR A 141 15.52 -8.67 16.25
C THR A 141 14.33 -9.59 16.34
N HIS A 142 13.21 -9.22 15.74
CA HIS A 142 12.02 -10.07 15.72
C HIS A 142 11.33 -9.97 14.38
N SER A 143 11.38 -11.05 13.62
CA SER A 143 10.77 -11.13 12.29
C SER A 143 9.70 -12.20 12.26
N LEU A 144 8.56 -11.85 11.67
CA LEU A 144 7.45 -12.75 11.38
C LEU A 144 7.33 -12.90 9.88
N PHE A 145 7.11 -14.11 9.42
CA PHE A 145 7.14 -14.47 8.03
C PHE A 145 5.76 -14.90 7.55
N PHE A 146 5.31 -14.28 6.45
CA PHE A 146 4.03 -14.56 5.82
C PHE A 146 4.25 -14.80 4.33
N SER A 147 3.30 -15.45 3.67
CA SER A 147 3.30 -15.59 2.22
C SER A 147 2.35 -14.60 1.58
N THR A 148 2.84 -13.88 0.57
CA THR A 148 1.99 -12.97 -0.23
C THR A 148 0.85 -13.71 -0.94
N LYS A 149 0.98 -15.03 -1.15
CA LYS A 149 -0.07 -15.88 -1.73
C LYS A 149 -1.30 -16.00 -0.82
N HIS A 150 -1.13 -15.75 0.46
CA HIS A 150 -2.19 -15.83 1.47
C HIS A 150 -2.77 -14.47 1.85
N ILE A 151 -2.51 -13.44 1.04
CA ILE A 151 -3.18 -12.14 1.22
C ILE A 151 -4.65 -12.31 0.89
N MET A 152 -5.48 -12.14 1.91
CA MET A 152 -6.93 -12.29 1.82
C MET A 152 -7.61 -11.02 1.36
N LYS A 153 -7.07 -9.88 1.77
CA LYS A 153 -7.64 -8.57 1.54
C LYS A 153 -6.54 -7.55 1.34
N TYR A 154 -6.68 -6.79 0.27
CA TYR A 154 -5.90 -5.59 0.01
C TYR A 154 -6.80 -4.52 -0.59
N GLN A 155 -7.32 -3.66 0.25
CA GLN A 155 -8.21 -2.56 -0.12
C GLN A 155 -7.72 -1.29 0.59
N PRO A 156 -6.66 -0.65 0.07
CA PRO A 156 -6.07 0.52 0.71
C PRO A 156 -7.03 1.71 0.81
N HIS A 157 -8.11 1.68 0.03
CA HIS A 157 -9.20 2.66 0.08
C HIS A 157 -10.33 2.29 1.06
N SER A 158 -10.28 1.10 1.65
CA SER A 158 -11.31 0.62 2.59
C SER A 158 -11.70 1.65 3.66
N PRO A 159 -10.75 2.37 4.30
CA PRO A 159 -11.08 3.36 5.32
C PRO A 159 -11.94 4.53 4.86
N ILE A 160 -12.03 4.80 3.55
CA ILE A 160 -12.93 5.85 3.06
C ILE A 160 -14.39 5.45 3.22
N LEU A 161 -14.67 4.14 3.26
CA LEU A 161 -16.02 3.65 3.44
C LEU A 161 -16.55 3.94 4.86
N THR A 162 -15.65 4.09 5.84
CA THR A 162 -16.04 4.53 7.19
C THR A 162 -16.51 5.99 7.19
N LEU A 163 -15.99 6.81 6.27
CA LEU A 163 -16.49 8.18 6.08
C LEU A 163 -17.85 8.20 5.38
N GLU A 164 -18.11 7.20 4.54
CA GLU A 164 -19.40 7.06 3.85
C GLU A 164 -20.53 6.91 4.86
N ASP A 165 -20.38 6.07 5.87
CA ASP A 165 -21.39 5.83 6.90
C ASP A 165 -21.72 7.14 7.65
N LYS A 166 -20.73 7.95 8.00
CA LYS A 166 -20.92 9.24 8.65
C LYS A 166 -21.70 10.23 7.75
N ILE A 167 -21.32 10.29 6.47
CA ILE A 167 -22.00 11.17 5.49
C ILE A 167 -23.42 10.70 5.21
N MET A 168 -23.65 9.39 5.15
CA MET A 168 -25.00 8.83 5.00
C MET A 168 -25.87 9.11 6.24
N ALA A 169 -25.27 9.22 7.42
CA ALA A 169 -25.93 9.67 8.64
C ALA A 169 -26.19 11.19 8.68
N GLY A 170 -25.81 11.92 7.63
CA GLY A 170 -25.99 13.37 7.54
C GLY A 170 -24.88 14.20 8.23
N GLU A 171 -23.78 13.57 8.62
CA GLU A 171 -22.63 14.25 9.19
C GLU A 171 -21.74 14.86 8.09
N GLU A 172 -21.07 15.95 8.41
CA GLU A 172 -19.98 16.52 7.60
C GLU A 172 -18.65 16.34 8.35
N PRO A 173 -17.99 15.16 8.22
CA PRO A 173 -16.73 14.92 8.91
C PRO A 173 -15.66 15.89 8.40
N ALA A 174 -14.80 16.36 9.30
CA ALA A 174 -13.65 17.20 8.95
C ALA A 174 -12.37 16.35 8.93
N ILE A 175 -11.57 16.54 7.88
CA ILE A 175 -10.23 15.96 7.75
C ILE A 175 -9.25 17.12 7.54
N ASN A 176 -8.26 17.28 8.42
CA ASN A 176 -7.31 18.41 8.38
C ASN A 176 -8.03 19.76 8.18
N ASP A 177 -9.02 20.04 9.02
CA ASP A 177 -9.85 21.27 8.99
C ASP A 177 -10.70 21.45 7.72
N LEU A 178 -10.62 20.55 6.76
CA LEU A 178 -11.48 20.55 5.58
C LEU A 178 -12.75 19.75 5.85
N LYS A 179 -13.91 20.41 5.84
CA LYS A 179 -15.21 19.72 5.89
C LYS A 179 -15.45 18.92 4.61
N ILE A 180 -15.71 17.63 4.78
CA ILE A 180 -15.99 16.72 3.68
C ILE A 180 -17.50 16.57 3.53
N ASN A 181 -18.08 17.41 2.70
CA ASN A 181 -19.47 17.26 2.31
C ASN A 181 -19.64 16.13 1.28
N ASN A 182 -20.89 15.77 0.99
CA ASN A 182 -21.20 14.67 0.09
C ASN A 182 -20.49 14.79 -1.28
N LEU A 183 -20.46 15.98 -1.90
CA LEU A 183 -19.78 16.16 -3.19
C LEU A 183 -18.26 15.92 -3.08
N SER A 184 -17.61 16.48 -2.07
CA SER A 184 -16.17 16.26 -1.82
C SER A 184 -15.88 14.79 -1.56
N PHE A 185 -16.76 14.12 -0.83
CA PHE A 185 -16.66 12.69 -0.58
C PHE A 185 -16.81 11.87 -1.87
N GLN A 186 -17.81 12.16 -2.71
CA GLN A 186 -17.99 11.45 -3.98
C GLN A 186 -16.79 11.65 -4.93
N ILE A 187 -16.22 12.83 -4.96
CA ILE A 187 -14.97 13.10 -5.70
C ILE A 187 -13.85 12.23 -5.14
N LEU A 188 -13.62 12.30 -3.83
CA LEU A 188 -12.57 11.54 -3.15
C LEU A 188 -12.72 10.03 -3.39
N LYS A 189 -13.93 9.48 -3.20
CA LYS A 189 -14.25 8.07 -3.45
C LYS A 189 -13.93 7.65 -4.89
N LYS A 190 -14.34 8.45 -5.89
CA LYS A 190 -14.05 8.16 -7.30
C LYS A 190 -12.56 8.23 -7.61
N LEU A 191 -11.87 9.23 -7.08
CA LEU A 191 -10.43 9.34 -7.23
C LEU A 191 -9.71 8.12 -6.61
N MET A 192 -10.13 7.66 -5.45
CA MET A 192 -9.55 6.52 -4.76
C MET A 192 -9.84 5.19 -5.46
N LEU A 193 -10.99 5.06 -6.10
CA LEU A 193 -11.33 3.92 -6.93
C LEU A 193 -10.73 4.01 -8.34
N GLY A 194 -9.97 5.08 -8.63
CA GLY A 194 -9.33 5.31 -9.91
C GLY A 194 -10.25 5.79 -11.01
N GLU A 195 -11.47 6.13 -10.66
CA GLU A 195 -12.38 6.76 -11.60
C GLU A 195 -12.01 8.25 -11.74
N GLY A 196 -11.75 8.70 -12.97
CA GLY A 196 -11.41 10.10 -13.24
C GLY A 196 -9.94 10.45 -12.97
N ILE A 197 -9.07 9.46 -12.87
CA ILE A 197 -7.61 9.64 -12.83
C ILE A 197 -7.07 10.26 -14.12
N ARG A 198 -7.82 10.20 -15.19
CA ARG A 198 -7.47 10.97 -16.37
C ARG A 198 -7.45 12.43 -15.98
N THR A 199 -6.38 13.09 -16.29
CA THR A 199 -6.09 14.51 -16.08
C THR A 199 -7.21 15.46 -16.58
N ASN A 200 -8.41 14.96 -16.69
CA ASN A 200 -9.54 15.63 -17.27
C ASN A 200 -10.73 15.57 -16.28
N GLU A 201 -10.85 16.62 -15.48
CA GLU A 201 -11.95 16.84 -14.55
C GLU A 201 -13.33 16.76 -15.23
N ASN A 202 -13.36 16.81 -16.57
CA ASN A 202 -14.61 16.68 -17.33
C ASN A 202 -15.29 15.34 -17.07
N ILE A 203 -14.52 14.23 -16.91
CA ILE A 203 -15.10 12.92 -16.65
C ILE A 203 -15.81 12.90 -15.28
N LEU A 204 -15.17 13.48 -14.26
CA LEU A 204 -15.80 13.59 -12.94
C LEU A 204 -16.98 14.56 -12.96
N ALA A 205 -16.84 15.67 -13.68
CA ALA A 205 -17.89 16.66 -13.85
C ALA A 205 -19.15 16.03 -14.51
N GLU A 206 -18.95 15.28 -15.56
CA GLU A 206 -20.03 14.55 -16.26
C GLU A 206 -20.67 13.49 -15.36
N LYS A 207 -19.86 12.64 -14.71
CA LYS A 207 -20.36 11.58 -13.82
C LYS A 207 -21.11 12.11 -12.61
N LEU A 208 -20.66 13.24 -12.04
CA LEU A 208 -21.27 13.85 -10.86
C LEU A 208 -22.28 14.93 -11.20
N LYS A 209 -22.50 15.21 -12.49
CA LYS A 209 -23.45 16.22 -12.99
C LYS A 209 -23.21 17.62 -12.39
N VAL A 210 -21.94 18.01 -12.27
CA VAL A 210 -21.54 19.31 -11.77
C VAL A 210 -20.60 20.02 -12.74
N HIS A 211 -20.43 21.33 -12.59
CA HIS A 211 -19.53 22.08 -13.47
C HIS A 211 -18.08 21.71 -13.22
N ARG A 212 -17.27 21.63 -14.28
CA ARG A 212 -15.83 21.30 -14.22
C ARG A 212 -15.07 22.12 -13.18
N LYS A 213 -15.27 23.46 -13.14
CA LYS A 213 -14.62 24.32 -12.16
C LYS A 213 -14.94 23.95 -10.70
N THR A 214 -16.10 23.35 -10.45
CA THR A 214 -16.46 22.87 -9.11
C THR A 214 -15.59 21.66 -8.73
N ILE A 215 -15.36 20.75 -9.68
CA ILE A 215 -14.46 19.61 -9.48
C ILE A 215 -13.02 20.10 -9.23
N GLU A 216 -12.50 20.99 -10.07
CA GLU A 216 -11.15 21.57 -9.93
C GLU A 216 -10.95 22.16 -8.52
N ARG A 217 -11.86 23.04 -8.09
CA ARG A 217 -11.77 23.67 -6.76
C ARG A 217 -11.82 22.67 -5.60
N ARG A 218 -12.59 21.58 -5.75
CA ARG A 218 -12.66 20.53 -4.71
C ARG A 218 -11.41 19.70 -4.68
N ILE A 219 -10.85 19.33 -5.83
CA ILE A 219 -9.57 18.63 -5.91
C ILE A 219 -8.44 19.48 -5.33
N GLU A 220 -8.38 20.77 -5.65
CA GLU A 220 -7.41 21.70 -5.07
C GLU A 220 -7.52 21.77 -3.54
N ALA A 221 -8.76 21.82 -3.01
CA ALA A 221 -8.98 21.82 -1.57
C ALA A 221 -8.48 20.52 -0.91
N LEU A 222 -8.74 19.37 -1.52
CA LEU A 222 -8.26 18.05 -1.05
C LEU A 222 -6.72 17.97 -1.09
N LEU A 223 -6.10 18.50 -2.14
CA LEU A 223 -4.63 18.59 -2.27
C LEU A 223 -4.04 19.50 -1.20
N LYS A 224 -4.60 20.71 -1.03
CA LYS A 224 -4.14 21.68 -0.04
C LYS A 224 -4.27 21.16 1.38
N ALA A 225 -5.33 20.43 1.68
CA ALA A 225 -5.53 19.78 2.97
C ALA A 225 -4.65 18.54 3.17
N GLY A 226 -3.84 18.15 2.18
CA GLY A 226 -2.98 16.96 2.25
C GLY A 226 -3.74 15.63 2.31
N ILE A 227 -5.02 15.62 1.91
CA ILE A 227 -5.86 14.42 1.89
C ILE A 227 -5.50 13.53 0.70
N ILE A 228 -5.19 14.15 -0.44
CA ILE A 228 -4.63 13.50 -1.62
C ILE A 228 -3.29 14.14 -1.97
N SER A 229 -2.46 13.43 -2.72
CA SER A 229 -1.17 13.95 -3.19
C SER A 229 -1.17 14.13 -4.71
N SER A 230 -0.32 15.05 -5.20
CA SER A 230 -0.06 15.21 -6.63
C SER A 230 1.00 14.21 -7.13
N PRO A 231 0.89 13.71 -8.34
CA PRO A 231 -0.21 13.84 -9.28
C PRO A 231 -1.44 13.09 -8.80
N VAL A 232 -2.59 13.62 -9.13
CA VAL A 232 -3.94 13.20 -8.70
C VAL A 232 -4.05 11.69 -8.54
N CYS A 233 -4.51 11.23 -7.37
CA CYS A 233 -4.95 9.87 -7.10
C CYS A 233 -3.90 8.85 -6.70
N ARG A 234 -2.72 9.26 -6.34
CA ARG A 234 -1.84 8.38 -5.60
C ARG A 234 -2.04 8.57 -4.11
N PHE A 235 -2.37 7.48 -3.47
CA PHE A 235 -2.12 7.36 -2.05
C PHE A 235 -0.69 6.83 -1.91
N PRO A 236 0.31 7.68 -1.64
CA PRO A 236 1.68 7.23 -1.43
C PRO A 236 1.80 6.40 -0.16
N LYS A 237 0.71 6.30 0.60
CA LYS A 237 0.57 5.58 1.87
C LYS A 237 -0.70 4.74 1.80
N PHE A 238 -0.82 3.73 2.65
CA PHE A 238 -2.13 3.29 3.06
C PHE A 238 -2.95 4.52 3.36
N PHE A 239 -4.11 4.66 2.75
CA PHE A 239 -4.95 5.79 3.04
C PHE A 239 -5.39 5.69 4.50
N VAL A 240 -4.69 6.41 5.32
CA VAL A 240 -5.11 6.66 6.69
C VAL A 240 -5.48 8.13 6.72
N PRO A 241 -6.75 8.47 6.87
CA PRO A 241 -7.13 9.85 6.97
C PRO A 241 -6.33 10.53 8.08
N PRO A 242 -5.96 11.80 7.91
CA PRO A 242 -5.34 12.55 8.99
C PRO A 242 -6.20 12.44 10.26
N ASN A 243 -5.55 12.38 11.40
CA ASN A 243 -6.17 12.16 12.73
C ASN A 243 -6.80 10.77 12.96
N HIS A 244 -6.65 9.83 12.04
CA HIS A 244 -6.97 8.44 12.28
C HIS A 244 -5.76 7.71 12.84
N ILE A 245 -6.03 6.63 13.55
CA ILE A 245 -5.02 5.69 14.02
C ILE A 245 -4.98 4.49 13.09
N LEU A 246 -3.79 4.01 12.84
CA LEU A 246 -3.54 2.74 12.17
C LEU A 246 -3.12 1.73 13.24
N VAL A 247 -3.81 0.61 13.31
CA VAL A 247 -3.50 -0.46 14.26
C VAL A 247 -3.04 -1.68 13.49
N TYR A 248 -1.88 -2.16 13.87
CA TYR A 248 -1.34 -3.43 13.38
C TYR A 248 -1.69 -4.53 14.38
N TYR A 249 -2.29 -5.60 13.89
CA TYR A 249 -2.69 -6.74 14.71
C TYR A 249 -1.98 -7.99 14.28
N LEU A 250 -1.54 -8.75 15.26
CA LEU A 250 -1.19 -10.16 15.14
C LEU A 250 -2.17 -10.96 15.98
N LEU A 251 -2.92 -11.83 15.35
CA LEU A 251 -3.96 -12.62 15.97
C LEU A 251 -3.61 -14.11 15.91
N GLU A 252 -3.83 -14.79 17.02
CA GLU A 252 -3.86 -16.23 17.12
C GLU A 252 -5.30 -16.70 17.01
N ILE A 253 -5.67 -17.33 15.89
CA ILE A 253 -7.02 -17.81 15.63
C ILE A 253 -7.05 -19.32 15.81
N HIS A 254 -7.96 -19.80 16.65
CA HIS A 254 -8.10 -21.23 17.00
C HIS A 254 -9.19 -21.91 16.18
N TRP A 255 -10.43 -21.43 16.25
CA TRP A 255 -11.60 -22.06 15.61
C TRP A 255 -12.49 -21.03 14.92
N SER A 256 -13.52 -21.54 14.22
CA SER A 256 -14.44 -20.71 13.42
C SER A 256 -13.75 -19.76 12.47
N LYS A 257 -12.56 -20.14 12.02
CA LYS A 257 -11.65 -19.34 11.21
C LYS A 257 -12.34 -18.80 9.96
N GLU A 258 -13.08 -19.64 9.23
CA GLU A 258 -13.75 -19.22 7.98
C GLU A 258 -14.77 -18.10 8.20
N LYS A 259 -15.55 -18.16 9.27
CA LYS A 259 -16.53 -17.12 9.61
C LYS A 259 -15.82 -15.80 9.94
N LEU A 260 -14.77 -15.88 10.76
CA LEU A 260 -13.95 -14.72 11.11
C LEU A 260 -13.29 -14.11 9.90
N LEU A 261 -12.66 -14.92 9.03
CA LEU A 261 -12.02 -14.46 7.80
C LEU A 261 -13.02 -13.82 6.84
N SER A 262 -14.24 -14.37 6.75
CA SER A 262 -15.32 -13.77 5.97
C SER A 262 -15.72 -12.39 6.52
N ALA A 263 -15.85 -12.25 7.83
CA ALA A 263 -16.13 -10.95 8.44
C ALA A 263 -15.04 -9.91 8.15
N VAL A 264 -13.77 -10.30 8.30
CA VAL A 264 -12.62 -9.44 8.00
C VAL A 264 -12.63 -8.96 6.54
N LYS A 265 -13.01 -9.83 5.58
CA LYS A 265 -13.09 -9.44 4.16
C LYS A 265 -14.03 -8.28 3.90
N PHE A 266 -15.13 -8.19 4.63
CA PHE A 266 -16.16 -7.16 4.44
C PHE A 266 -16.04 -6.00 5.44
N ASP A 267 -15.14 -6.07 6.40
CA ASP A 267 -14.96 -5.02 7.41
C ASP A 267 -14.23 -3.82 6.81
N HIS A 268 -14.87 -2.66 6.84
CA HIS A 268 -14.33 -1.42 6.28
C HIS A 268 -13.16 -0.84 7.08
N HIS A 269 -13.05 -1.19 8.36
CA HIS A 269 -11.91 -0.77 9.19
C HIS A 269 -10.63 -1.50 8.82
N ILE A 270 -10.73 -2.64 8.11
CA ILE A 270 -9.57 -3.49 7.80
C ILE A 270 -9.17 -3.33 6.33
N PRO A 271 -8.19 -2.49 5.99
CA PRO A 271 -7.71 -2.33 4.61
C PRO A 271 -6.79 -3.46 4.13
N PHE A 272 -6.17 -4.19 5.06
CA PHE A 272 -5.22 -5.25 4.72
C PHE A 272 -5.35 -6.42 5.68
N ALA A 273 -5.32 -7.62 5.13
CA ALA A 273 -5.31 -8.86 5.89
C ALA A 273 -4.49 -9.93 5.19
N VAL A 274 -3.63 -10.60 5.93
CA VAL A 274 -2.89 -11.76 5.45
C VAL A 274 -2.98 -12.90 6.45
N GLU A 275 -3.29 -14.09 5.92
CA GLU A 275 -3.37 -15.32 6.67
C GLU A 275 -2.03 -16.06 6.66
N SER A 276 -1.69 -16.73 7.74
CA SER A 276 -0.57 -17.66 7.78
C SER A 276 -1.08 -19.04 8.21
N GLY A 277 -0.55 -20.07 7.56
CA GLY A 277 -0.80 -21.45 7.97
C GLY A 277 0.13 -21.93 9.07
N MET A 278 1.13 -21.14 9.45
CA MET A 278 2.19 -21.55 10.38
C MET A 278 2.47 -20.48 11.44
N GLY A 279 2.90 -20.94 12.60
CA GLY A 279 3.24 -20.08 13.73
C GLY A 279 2.06 -19.77 14.65
N ARG A 280 2.38 -19.16 15.80
CA ARG A 280 1.39 -18.79 16.81
C ARG A 280 0.40 -17.77 16.28
N TYR A 281 0.91 -16.71 15.66
CA TYR A 281 0.08 -15.69 15.03
C TYR A 281 -0.18 -16.09 13.58
N ASN A 282 -1.42 -16.43 13.29
CA ASN A 282 -1.83 -16.96 12.00
C ASN A 282 -2.72 -16.01 11.19
N LEU A 283 -2.98 -14.82 11.73
CA LEU A 283 -3.67 -13.74 11.03
C LEU A 283 -3.02 -12.39 11.36
N LEU A 284 -2.64 -11.66 10.33
CA LEU A 284 -2.15 -10.30 10.41
C LEU A 284 -3.19 -9.36 9.82
N LEU A 285 -3.52 -8.28 10.52
CA LEU A 285 -4.45 -7.25 10.06
C LEU A 285 -3.84 -5.87 10.20
N PHE A 286 -4.23 -4.96 9.32
CA PHE A 286 -4.18 -3.53 9.53
C PHE A 286 -5.58 -3.00 9.72
N GLY A 287 -5.82 -2.31 10.84
CA GLY A 287 -7.08 -1.64 11.14
C GLY A 287 -6.90 -0.13 11.14
N VAL A 288 -7.88 0.61 10.63
CA VAL A 288 -7.90 2.08 10.59
C VAL A 288 -9.14 2.59 11.29
N PHE A 289 -8.95 3.45 12.28
CA PHE A 289 -10.00 3.97 13.14
C PHE A 289 -9.88 5.49 13.29
N SER A 290 -11.00 6.18 13.41
CA SER A 290 -11.03 7.64 13.58
C SER A 290 -10.67 8.08 15.00
N SER A 291 -10.85 7.21 15.99
CA SER A 291 -10.51 7.46 17.38
C SER A 291 -10.16 6.17 18.12
N VAL A 292 -9.64 6.34 19.33
CA VAL A 292 -9.36 5.20 20.24
C VAL A 292 -10.67 4.56 20.71
N GLU A 293 -11.72 5.35 20.92
CA GLU A 293 -13.04 4.88 21.32
C GLU A 293 -13.69 4.01 20.23
N GLU A 294 -13.61 4.46 18.97
CA GLU A 294 -14.08 3.66 17.82
C GLU A 294 -13.33 2.33 17.73
N HIS A 295 -12.01 2.38 17.93
CA HIS A 295 -11.20 1.17 17.94
C HIS A 295 -11.63 0.20 19.05
N PHE A 296 -11.81 0.68 20.28
CA PHE A 296 -12.26 -0.18 21.39
C PHE A 296 -13.65 -0.75 21.17
N ALA A 297 -14.56 0.05 20.61
CA ALA A 297 -15.89 -0.41 20.25
C ALA A 297 -15.85 -1.50 19.18
N TRP A 298 -15.01 -1.31 18.14
CA TRP A 298 -14.80 -2.31 17.10
C TRP A 298 -14.22 -3.60 17.67
N GLU A 299 -13.23 -3.50 18.54
CA GLU A 299 -12.55 -4.65 19.16
C GLU A 299 -13.52 -5.46 20.03
N ALA A 300 -14.26 -4.79 20.90
CA ALA A 300 -15.29 -5.42 21.72
C ALA A 300 -16.36 -6.13 20.87
N ASN A 301 -16.83 -5.49 19.81
CA ASN A 301 -17.79 -6.10 18.88
C ASN A 301 -17.19 -7.29 18.14
N PHE A 302 -15.92 -7.21 17.74
CA PHE A 302 -15.21 -8.27 17.05
C PHE A 302 -15.03 -9.50 17.95
N GLU A 303 -14.60 -9.31 19.19
CA GLU A 303 -14.45 -10.38 20.19
C GLU A 303 -15.80 -11.01 20.55
N ASN A 304 -16.83 -10.20 20.78
CA ASN A 304 -18.18 -10.68 21.10
C ASN A 304 -18.82 -11.48 19.96
N ARG A 305 -18.49 -11.11 18.71
CA ARG A 305 -18.99 -11.82 17.51
C ARG A 305 -18.31 -13.17 17.33
N PHE A 306 -17.10 -13.34 17.85
CA PHE A 306 -16.27 -14.55 17.69
C PHE A 306 -15.76 -15.05 19.04
N PRO A 307 -16.66 -15.40 19.99
CA PRO A 307 -16.25 -15.79 21.33
C PRO A 307 -15.37 -17.04 21.30
N GLY A 308 -14.23 -16.97 21.97
CA GLY A 308 -13.26 -18.06 22.07
C GLY A 308 -12.49 -18.38 20.77
N CYS A 309 -12.74 -17.66 19.67
CA CYS A 309 -11.99 -17.87 18.42
C CYS A 309 -10.59 -17.29 18.49
N ILE A 310 -10.42 -16.19 19.22
CA ILE A 310 -9.18 -15.45 19.34
C ILE A 310 -8.46 -15.88 20.61
N GLY A 311 -7.25 -16.39 20.46
CA GLY A 311 -6.35 -16.68 21.57
C GLY A 311 -5.54 -15.44 21.94
N ALA A 312 -4.27 -15.42 21.58
CA ALA A 312 -3.43 -14.23 21.80
C ALA A 312 -3.66 -13.16 20.73
N MET A 313 -3.67 -11.90 21.18
CA MET A 313 -3.70 -10.72 20.31
C MET A 313 -2.53 -9.80 20.69
N LYS A 314 -1.71 -9.44 19.69
CA LYS A 314 -0.70 -8.39 19.82
C LYS A 314 -1.11 -7.21 18.95
N LYS A 315 -1.08 -6.01 19.53
CA LYS A 315 -1.45 -4.75 18.88
C LYS A 315 -0.29 -3.76 18.91
N ILE A 316 -0.09 -3.06 17.83
CA ILE A 316 0.83 -1.93 17.75
C ILE A 316 0.07 -0.76 17.12
N TYR A 317 0.01 0.35 17.85
CA TYR A 317 -0.62 1.57 17.37
C TYR A 317 0.37 2.35 16.52
N LEU A 318 -0.06 2.72 15.32
CA LEU A 318 0.72 3.47 14.37
C LEU A 318 0.03 4.81 14.10
N SER A 319 0.81 5.86 13.95
CA SER A 319 0.28 7.17 13.58
C SER A 319 0.75 7.53 12.18
N PRO A 320 -0.10 8.11 11.31
CA PRO A 320 0.35 8.67 10.03
C PRO A 320 1.51 9.65 10.17
N LYS A 321 1.58 10.38 11.28
CA LYS A 321 2.70 11.30 11.59
C LYS A 321 4.00 10.57 11.93
N MET A 322 3.92 9.33 12.38
CA MET A 322 5.09 8.49 12.71
C MET A 322 5.44 7.52 11.59
N THR A 323 4.77 7.61 10.46
CA THR A 323 5.12 6.83 9.28
C THR A 323 6.38 7.40 8.67
N ALA A 324 7.43 6.60 8.62
CA ALA A 324 8.70 6.99 8.01
C ALA A 324 8.65 6.85 6.49
N SER A 325 8.11 5.74 6.01
CA SER A 325 7.94 5.47 4.58
C SER A 325 6.78 4.50 4.34
N ILE A 326 6.02 4.71 3.28
CA ILE A 326 5.21 3.69 2.62
C ILE A 326 5.34 3.94 1.12
N ASP A 327 5.98 3.03 0.41
CA ASP A 327 6.09 3.10 -1.05
C ASP A 327 5.98 1.71 -1.67
N GLN A 328 4.79 1.42 -2.15
CA GLN A 328 4.49 0.17 -2.83
C GLN A 328 5.15 0.07 -4.20
N GLN A 329 5.35 1.20 -4.85
CA GLN A 329 5.90 1.22 -6.21
C GLN A 329 7.40 0.94 -6.21
N LYS A 330 8.10 1.36 -5.18
CA LYS A 330 9.51 1.07 -4.98
C LYS A 330 9.78 -0.44 -4.99
N VAL A 331 8.98 -1.22 -4.30
CA VAL A 331 9.07 -2.70 -4.31
C VAL A 331 8.78 -3.24 -5.71
N SER A 332 7.76 -2.71 -6.38
CA SER A 332 7.45 -3.11 -7.77
C SER A 332 8.60 -2.79 -8.73
N LEU A 333 9.25 -1.63 -8.58
CA LEU A 333 10.44 -1.27 -9.36
C LEU A 333 11.61 -2.22 -9.07
N GLY A 334 11.82 -2.60 -7.82
CA GLY A 334 12.82 -3.60 -7.43
C GLY A 334 12.59 -4.93 -8.13
N ILE A 335 11.36 -5.45 -8.12
CA ILE A 335 10.98 -6.69 -8.81
C ILE A 335 11.25 -6.59 -10.31
N ILE A 336 10.85 -5.49 -10.96
CA ILE A 336 11.07 -5.25 -12.38
C ILE A 336 12.57 -5.23 -12.69
N LYS A 337 13.36 -4.56 -11.87
CA LYS A 337 14.82 -4.47 -11.99
C LYS A 337 15.48 -5.86 -11.92
N HIS A 338 15.11 -6.65 -10.92
CA HIS A 338 15.60 -8.04 -10.78
C HIS A 338 15.22 -8.88 -11.99
N ARG A 339 13.99 -8.75 -12.47
CA ARG A 339 13.54 -9.49 -13.66
C ARG A 339 14.34 -9.11 -14.91
N ARG A 340 14.60 -7.82 -15.11
CA ARG A 340 15.44 -7.32 -16.22
C ARG A 340 16.85 -7.89 -16.14
N ALA A 341 17.46 -7.90 -14.96
CA ALA A 341 18.79 -8.46 -14.75
C ALA A 341 18.84 -9.95 -15.12
N ASN A 342 17.86 -10.72 -14.69
CA ASN A 342 17.77 -12.16 -15.01
C ASN A 342 17.61 -12.42 -16.52
N LEU A 343 17.06 -11.48 -17.26
CA LEU A 343 16.92 -11.57 -18.73
C LEU A 343 18.11 -10.97 -19.49
N GLY A 344 19.16 -10.51 -18.80
CA GLY A 344 20.31 -9.85 -19.41
C GLY A 344 19.97 -8.49 -20.03
N LEU A 345 18.85 -7.89 -19.67
CA LEU A 345 18.44 -6.58 -20.13
C LEU A 345 19.09 -5.49 -19.27
N ALA A 346 19.83 -4.59 -19.91
CA ALA A 346 20.45 -3.47 -19.20
C ALA A 346 19.41 -2.67 -18.39
N THR A 347 19.72 -2.40 -17.13
CA THR A 347 18.98 -1.41 -16.34
C THR A 347 19.22 -0.04 -16.99
N LYS A 348 18.15 0.64 -17.41
CA LYS A 348 18.26 2.05 -17.75
C LYS A 348 18.59 2.79 -16.45
N ASN A 349 19.87 3.11 -16.24
CA ASN A 349 20.24 4.03 -15.17
C ASN A 349 19.43 5.31 -15.37
N GLY A 350 18.74 5.73 -14.32
CA GLY A 350 17.83 6.84 -14.34
C GLY A 350 18.50 8.12 -14.85
N ALA A 351 18.19 8.44 -16.07
CA ALA A 351 18.34 9.76 -16.62
C ALA A 351 16.94 10.29 -16.89
N MET A 352 16.32 10.81 -15.82
CA MET A 352 15.31 11.86 -15.92
C MET A 352 15.53 12.77 -14.71
N GLN A 353 16.30 13.82 -14.96
CA GLN A 353 16.24 15.07 -14.22
C GLN A 353 14.91 15.76 -14.53
#